data_614885bbae7b2900fc3edfd51b07f8a0
#
_entry.id   614885bbae7b2900fc3edfd51b07f8a0
#
_cell.length_a   1.000
_cell.length_b   1.000
_cell.length_c   1.000
_cell.angle_alpha   90.00
_cell.angle_beta   90.00
_cell.angle_gamma   90.00
#
_symmetry.space_group_name_H-M   'P 1'
#
loop_
_entity.id
_entity.type
_entity.pdbx_description
1 polymer ?
#
loop_
_entity_poly.entity_id
_entity_poly.type
_entity_poly.pdbx_seq_one_letter_code
_entity_poly.pdbx_strand_id
1 'polypeptide(L)'
;MDFENIESALLQSWEVHRQAFGPLLEPAYRENPQVRIILINALNHISRREIQRGMELLKELHPHCVHDEDKAAWAFFVGVCFEMAGAREQGLEWYEKAGKIGHRFHLPYLKLAKAAHNGGQFEKARSFYLCAIGCLLEMPEQERDEVILGSAYTNLCSCLTMLHQYPEAERAWQAAQSYPTQPGADATAAILYAAMGNAGKTQEHLRLLAEKFPAWFPQTREITGQILEGRHPDFRNE
;
A
#
# COMPACT_ATOMS: atom_id res chain seq x y z
N MET A 1 13.36 -36.82 -7.87
CA MET A 1 13.08 -35.47 -7.33
C MET A 1 11.89 -35.66 -6.40
N ASP A 2 12.10 -35.55 -5.10
CA ASP A 2 11.10 -35.88 -4.08
C ASP A 2 10.01 -34.82 -4.08
N PHE A 3 8.78 -35.17 -4.40
CA PHE A 3 7.63 -34.27 -4.41
C PHE A 3 7.37 -33.61 -3.05
N GLU A 4 7.63 -34.32 -1.95
CA GLU A 4 7.50 -33.80 -0.58
C GLU A 4 8.48 -32.64 -0.28
N ASN A 5 9.68 -32.67 -0.83
CA ASN A 5 10.66 -31.58 -0.69
C ASN A 5 10.27 -30.33 -1.50
N ILE A 6 9.64 -30.51 -2.65
CA ILE A 6 9.14 -29.39 -3.47
C ILE A 6 7.95 -28.75 -2.78
N GLU A 7 7.03 -29.54 -2.25
CA GLU A 7 5.86 -29.04 -1.53
C GLU A 7 6.25 -28.29 -0.24
N SER A 8 7.22 -28.79 0.50
CA SER A 8 7.75 -28.12 1.70
C SER A 8 8.41 -26.78 1.37
N ALA A 9 9.23 -26.71 0.31
CA ALA A 9 9.86 -25.47 -0.13
C ALA A 9 8.84 -24.46 -0.66
N LEU A 10 7.80 -24.93 -1.36
CA LEU A 10 6.69 -24.10 -1.82
C LEU A 10 5.86 -23.59 -0.64
N LEU A 11 5.64 -24.39 0.38
CA LEU A 11 4.93 -24.00 1.60
C LEU A 11 5.69 -22.92 2.39
N GLN A 12 7.01 -23.02 2.50
CA GLN A 12 7.84 -21.97 3.12
C GLN A 12 7.78 -20.66 2.32
N SER A 13 7.85 -20.75 0.98
CA SER A 13 7.68 -19.59 0.11
C SER A 13 6.29 -18.97 0.23
N TRP A 14 5.27 -19.81 0.39
CA TRP A 14 3.89 -19.36 0.61
C TRP A 14 3.71 -18.62 1.93
N GLU A 15 4.33 -19.08 3.02
CA GLU A 15 4.19 -18.39 4.32
C GLU A 15 4.69 -16.94 4.26
N VAL A 16 5.77 -16.70 3.51
CA VAL A 16 6.25 -15.32 3.23
C VAL A 16 5.23 -14.54 2.41
N HIS A 17 4.61 -15.16 1.40
CA HIS A 17 3.59 -14.50 0.56
C HIS A 17 2.24 -14.38 1.27
N ARG A 18 1.87 -15.31 2.14
CA ARG A 18 0.67 -15.27 2.96
C ARG A 18 0.65 -14.07 3.90
N GLN A 19 1.78 -13.74 4.53
CA GLN A 19 1.92 -12.53 5.34
C GLN A 19 1.76 -11.26 4.48
N ALA A 20 2.21 -11.29 3.22
CA ALA A 20 2.13 -10.15 2.31
C ALA A 20 0.76 -9.99 1.62
N PHE A 21 0.05 -11.09 1.34
CA PHE A 21 -1.14 -11.08 0.48
C PHE A 21 -2.40 -11.68 1.14
N GLY A 22 -2.28 -12.18 2.37
CA GLY A 22 -3.38 -12.46 3.28
C GLY A 22 -4.46 -13.45 2.84
N PRO A 23 -5.62 -13.35 3.49
CA PRO A 23 -6.73 -14.30 3.40
C PRO A 23 -7.41 -14.42 2.03
N LEU A 24 -7.09 -13.53 1.09
CA LEU A 24 -7.77 -13.36 -0.20
C LEU A 24 -7.66 -14.55 -1.16
N LEU A 25 -6.64 -15.39 -0.96
CA LEU A 25 -6.35 -16.53 -1.84
C LEU A 25 -6.73 -17.87 -1.18
N GLU A 26 -7.29 -17.82 0.03
CA GLU A 26 -7.62 -19.02 0.77
C GLU A 26 -8.76 -19.89 0.15
N PRO A 27 -9.84 -19.32 -0.43
CA PRO A 27 -10.90 -20.16 -1.00
C PRO A 27 -10.43 -21.03 -2.16
N ALA A 28 -9.90 -20.46 -3.25
CA ALA A 28 -9.37 -21.23 -4.38
C ALA A 28 -8.22 -22.16 -3.98
N TYR A 29 -7.44 -21.72 -3.01
CA TYR A 29 -6.35 -22.44 -2.45
C TYR A 29 -6.71 -23.67 -1.64
N ARG A 30 -7.82 -23.64 -0.85
CA ARG A 30 -8.31 -24.77 -0.08
C ARG A 30 -8.95 -25.84 -0.98
N GLU A 31 -9.64 -25.40 -2.03
CA GLU A 31 -10.43 -26.28 -2.90
C GLU A 31 -9.60 -26.98 -3.98
N ASN A 32 -8.49 -26.38 -4.43
CA ASN A 32 -7.68 -26.96 -5.50
C ASN A 32 -6.16 -26.79 -5.30
N PRO A 33 -5.43 -27.84 -4.90
CA PRO A 33 -3.99 -27.81 -4.72
C PRO A 33 -3.20 -27.38 -5.97
N GLN A 34 -3.70 -27.64 -7.18
CA GLN A 34 -3.03 -27.24 -8.42
C GLN A 34 -3.06 -25.73 -8.61
N VAL A 35 -4.18 -25.08 -8.31
CA VAL A 35 -4.32 -23.61 -8.32
C VAL A 35 -3.28 -22.96 -7.41
N ARG A 36 -3.08 -23.53 -6.25
CA ARG A 36 -2.07 -23.13 -5.29
C ARG A 36 -0.67 -23.13 -5.88
N ILE A 37 -0.27 -24.23 -6.52
CA ILE A 37 1.05 -24.39 -7.12
C ILE A 37 1.27 -23.36 -8.23
N ILE A 38 0.28 -23.18 -9.11
CA ILE A 38 0.36 -22.20 -10.21
C ILE A 38 0.53 -20.78 -9.64
N LEU A 39 -0.27 -20.42 -8.63
CA LEU A 39 -0.20 -19.08 -8.01
C LEU A 39 1.16 -18.82 -7.37
N ILE A 40 1.66 -19.75 -6.54
CA ILE A 40 2.97 -19.60 -5.89
C ILE A 40 4.09 -19.44 -6.93
N ASN A 41 4.04 -20.23 -7.97
CA ASN A 41 5.01 -20.14 -9.06
C ASN A 41 4.91 -18.80 -9.79
N ALA A 42 3.69 -18.31 -10.06
CA ALA A 42 3.50 -16.99 -10.65
C ALA A 42 4.09 -15.90 -9.77
N LEU A 43 3.81 -15.90 -8.47
CA LEU A 43 4.32 -14.91 -7.51
C LEU A 43 5.86 -14.98 -7.39
N ASN A 44 6.45 -16.18 -7.38
CA ASN A 44 7.89 -16.37 -7.38
C ASN A 44 8.55 -15.78 -8.63
N HIS A 45 7.98 -15.98 -9.81
CA HIS A 45 8.50 -15.39 -11.04
C HIS A 45 8.35 -13.86 -11.05
N ILE A 46 7.21 -13.34 -10.61
CA ILE A 46 6.96 -11.90 -10.46
C ILE A 46 7.99 -11.27 -9.50
N SER A 47 8.22 -11.87 -8.34
CA SER A 47 9.19 -11.37 -7.35
C SER A 47 10.63 -11.34 -7.87
N ARG A 48 10.98 -12.27 -8.75
CA ARG A 48 12.28 -12.32 -9.45
C ARG A 48 12.35 -11.43 -10.68
N ARG A 49 11.32 -10.64 -10.96
CA ARG A 49 11.17 -9.80 -12.17
C ARG A 49 11.11 -10.59 -13.49
N GLU A 50 10.77 -11.86 -13.46
CA GLU A 50 10.52 -12.70 -14.62
C GLU A 50 9.06 -12.53 -15.08
N ILE A 51 8.73 -11.30 -15.48
CA ILE A 51 7.33 -10.81 -15.62
C ILE A 51 6.56 -11.61 -16.67
N GLN A 52 7.19 -11.94 -17.80
CA GLN A 52 6.54 -12.69 -18.87
C GLN A 52 6.09 -14.06 -18.36
N ARG A 53 6.96 -14.77 -17.64
CA ARG A 53 6.64 -16.08 -17.07
C ARG A 53 5.56 -16.01 -16.01
N GLY A 54 5.64 -15.00 -15.13
CA GLY A 54 4.58 -14.73 -14.15
C GLY A 54 3.22 -14.49 -14.82
N MET A 55 3.19 -13.70 -15.91
CA MET A 55 1.96 -13.41 -16.65
C MET A 55 1.39 -14.66 -17.36
N GLU A 56 2.22 -15.54 -17.90
CA GLU A 56 1.79 -16.82 -18.49
C GLU A 56 1.08 -17.69 -17.44
N LEU A 57 1.67 -17.81 -16.24
CA LEU A 57 1.08 -18.57 -15.15
C LEU A 57 -0.21 -17.92 -14.61
N LEU A 58 -0.29 -16.59 -14.58
CA LEU A 58 -1.54 -15.90 -14.24
C LEU A 58 -2.64 -16.16 -15.28
N LYS A 59 -2.32 -16.26 -16.57
CA LYS A 59 -3.28 -16.66 -17.62
C LYS A 59 -3.79 -18.09 -17.41
N GLU A 60 -2.90 -19.00 -17.04
CA GLU A 60 -3.24 -20.38 -16.70
C GLU A 60 -4.12 -20.46 -15.44
N LEU A 61 -3.88 -19.58 -14.46
CA LEU A 61 -4.64 -19.50 -13.23
C LEU A 61 -6.07 -18.97 -13.42
N HIS A 62 -6.30 -18.04 -14.35
CA HIS A 62 -7.55 -17.31 -14.52
C HIS A 62 -8.82 -18.21 -14.60
N PRO A 63 -8.85 -19.34 -15.37
CA PRO A 63 -10.03 -20.19 -15.43
C PRO A 63 -10.43 -20.83 -14.10
N HIS A 64 -9.51 -20.86 -13.14
CA HIS A 64 -9.70 -21.45 -11.82
C HIS A 64 -10.16 -20.43 -10.76
N CYS A 65 -10.14 -19.13 -11.08
CA CYS A 65 -10.62 -18.07 -10.21
C CYS A 65 -12.17 -18.02 -10.24
N VAL A 66 -12.81 -18.77 -9.37
CA VAL A 66 -14.28 -18.89 -9.34
C VAL A 66 -14.90 -17.78 -8.52
N HIS A 67 -14.35 -17.51 -7.33
CA HIS A 67 -14.84 -16.50 -6.40
C HIS A 67 -14.36 -15.10 -6.78
N ASP A 68 -15.12 -14.09 -6.38
CA ASP A 68 -14.78 -12.70 -6.71
C ASP A 68 -13.48 -12.24 -6.02
N GLU A 69 -13.18 -12.75 -4.82
CA GLU A 69 -11.92 -12.53 -4.13
C GLU A 69 -10.73 -13.06 -4.96
N ASP A 70 -10.85 -14.25 -5.54
CA ASP A 70 -9.82 -14.85 -6.39
C ASP A 70 -9.63 -14.04 -7.66
N LYS A 71 -10.72 -13.61 -8.30
CA LYS A 71 -10.70 -12.76 -9.50
C LYS A 71 -10.07 -11.41 -9.20
N ALA A 72 -10.38 -10.82 -8.04
CA ALA A 72 -9.80 -9.56 -7.61
C ALA A 72 -8.29 -9.68 -7.37
N ALA A 73 -7.85 -10.73 -6.66
CA ALA A 73 -6.45 -11.01 -6.44
C ALA A 73 -5.70 -11.28 -7.76
N TRP A 74 -6.28 -12.08 -8.65
CA TRP A 74 -5.74 -12.32 -9.98
C TRP A 74 -5.58 -11.02 -10.77
N ALA A 75 -6.61 -10.18 -10.84
CA ALA A 75 -6.57 -8.90 -11.54
C ALA A 75 -5.52 -7.97 -10.94
N PHE A 76 -5.35 -7.96 -9.61
CA PHE A 76 -4.32 -7.20 -8.93
C PHE A 76 -2.91 -7.65 -9.38
N PHE A 77 -2.61 -8.95 -9.42
CA PHE A 77 -1.30 -9.44 -9.85
C PHE A 77 -1.03 -9.20 -11.34
N VAL A 78 -2.06 -9.23 -12.19
CA VAL A 78 -1.94 -8.77 -13.57
C VAL A 78 -1.52 -7.28 -13.61
N GLY A 79 -2.13 -6.45 -12.78
CA GLY A 79 -1.75 -5.05 -12.62
C GLY A 79 -0.30 -4.86 -12.17
N VAL A 80 0.15 -5.67 -11.21
CA VAL A 80 1.55 -5.68 -10.74
C VAL A 80 2.50 -6.03 -11.89
N CYS A 81 2.17 -7.02 -12.72
CA CYS A 81 2.98 -7.38 -13.88
C CYS A 81 3.11 -6.21 -14.88
N PHE A 82 2.02 -5.51 -15.18
CA PHE A 82 2.06 -4.34 -16.06
C PHE A 82 2.89 -3.19 -15.45
N GLU A 83 2.71 -2.91 -14.17
CA GLU A 83 3.49 -1.89 -13.46
C GLU A 83 5.00 -2.20 -13.52
N MET A 84 5.38 -3.46 -13.26
CA MET A 84 6.77 -3.91 -13.30
C MET A 84 7.37 -3.95 -14.71
N ALA A 85 6.54 -4.11 -15.74
CA ALA A 85 6.91 -4.00 -17.16
C ALA A 85 7.03 -2.53 -17.63
N GLY A 86 6.77 -1.55 -16.76
CA GLY A 86 6.79 -0.13 -17.10
C GLY A 86 5.49 0.39 -17.71
N ALA A 87 4.49 -0.45 -17.92
CA ALA A 87 3.16 -0.11 -18.46
C ALA A 87 2.22 0.37 -17.33
N ARG A 88 2.59 1.49 -16.69
CA ARG A 88 1.94 1.98 -15.47
C ARG A 88 0.45 2.23 -15.63
N GLU A 89 0.02 2.85 -16.72
CA GLU A 89 -1.39 3.16 -16.95
C GLU A 89 -2.24 1.88 -17.02
N GLN A 90 -1.77 0.87 -17.75
CA GLN A 90 -2.41 -0.44 -17.82
C GLN A 90 -2.45 -1.11 -16.44
N GLY A 91 -1.39 -0.99 -15.66
CA GLY A 91 -1.35 -1.47 -14.28
C GLY A 91 -2.45 -0.82 -13.42
N LEU A 92 -2.64 0.50 -13.52
CA LEU A 92 -3.69 1.23 -12.80
C LEU A 92 -5.10 0.78 -13.21
N GLU A 93 -5.35 0.57 -14.52
CA GLU A 93 -6.64 0.03 -14.98
C GLU A 93 -6.97 -1.34 -14.37
N TRP A 94 -5.96 -2.20 -14.24
CA TRP A 94 -6.12 -3.51 -13.61
C TRP A 94 -6.35 -3.40 -12.10
N TYR A 95 -5.70 -2.45 -11.41
CA TYR A 95 -5.99 -2.18 -10.00
C TYR A 95 -7.43 -1.67 -9.80
N GLU A 96 -7.94 -0.80 -10.70
CA GLU A 96 -9.33 -0.37 -10.65
C GLU A 96 -10.30 -1.55 -10.84
N LYS A 97 -10.02 -2.47 -11.79
CA LYS A 97 -10.81 -3.69 -11.97
C LYS A 97 -10.79 -4.55 -10.71
N ALA A 98 -9.62 -4.77 -10.12
CA ALA A 98 -9.47 -5.56 -8.91
C ALA A 98 -10.27 -4.97 -7.74
N GLY A 99 -10.22 -3.66 -7.51
CA GLY A 99 -10.98 -2.99 -6.45
C GLY A 99 -12.50 -3.03 -6.67
N LYS A 100 -12.96 -3.01 -7.93
CA LYS A 100 -14.40 -3.13 -8.26
C LYS A 100 -14.94 -4.55 -8.04
N ILE A 101 -14.11 -5.57 -8.22
CA ILE A 101 -14.50 -6.98 -8.03
C ILE A 101 -14.46 -7.35 -6.55
N GLY A 102 -13.36 -7.05 -5.86
CA GLY A 102 -13.13 -7.46 -4.47
C GLY A 102 -13.45 -6.35 -3.48
N HIS A 103 -14.65 -6.36 -2.91
CA HIS A 103 -15.13 -5.31 -1.98
C HIS A 103 -14.29 -5.17 -0.70
N ARG A 104 -13.58 -6.22 -0.29
CA ARG A 104 -12.72 -6.22 0.92
C ARG A 104 -11.22 -6.21 0.60
N PHE A 105 -10.86 -5.98 -0.65
CA PHE A 105 -9.47 -6.05 -1.10
C PHE A 105 -8.80 -4.68 -1.05
N HIS A 106 -8.03 -4.39 -0.01
CA HIS A 106 -7.39 -3.09 0.23
C HIS A 106 -6.20 -2.77 -0.70
N LEU A 107 -5.45 -3.79 -1.17
CA LEU A 107 -4.21 -3.58 -1.94
C LEU A 107 -4.38 -2.77 -3.23
N PRO A 108 -5.39 -3.02 -4.08
CA PRO A 108 -5.63 -2.20 -5.26
C PRO A 108 -5.84 -0.73 -4.93
N TYR A 109 -6.60 -0.45 -3.87
CA TYR A 109 -6.86 0.93 -3.43
C TYR A 109 -5.60 1.63 -2.93
N LEU A 110 -4.69 0.91 -2.23
CA LEU A 110 -3.39 1.46 -1.83
C LEU A 110 -2.50 1.81 -3.03
N LYS A 111 -2.49 0.96 -4.06
CA LYS A 111 -1.75 1.23 -5.31
C LYS A 111 -2.31 2.44 -6.04
N LEU A 112 -3.63 2.53 -6.18
CA LEU A 112 -4.33 3.66 -6.80
C LEU A 112 -4.12 4.95 -6.00
N ALA A 113 -4.23 4.88 -4.66
CA ALA A 113 -4.00 6.01 -3.77
C ALA A 113 -2.58 6.56 -3.92
N LYS A 114 -1.58 5.68 -3.88
CA LYS A 114 -0.17 6.07 -4.04
C LYS A 114 0.08 6.70 -5.42
N ALA A 115 -0.50 6.14 -6.49
CA ALA A 115 -0.36 6.68 -7.83
C ALA A 115 -0.99 8.08 -7.95
N ALA A 116 -2.20 8.27 -7.40
CA ALA A 116 -2.89 9.55 -7.38
C ALA A 116 -2.15 10.58 -6.52
N HIS A 117 -1.64 10.18 -5.34
CA HIS A 117 -0.85 11.05 -4.47
C HIS A 117 0.40 11.57 -5.18
N ASN A 118 1.20 10.68 -5.76
CA ASN A 118 2.41 11.05 -6.51
C ASN A 118 2.12 11.91 -7.74
N GLY A 119 0.91 11.80 -8.29
CA GLY A 119 0.42 12.64 -9.39
C GLY A 119 -0.23 13.96 -8.93
N GLY A 120 -0.18 14.29 -7.64
CA GLY A 120 -0.80 15.50 -7.07
C GLY A 120 -2.33 15.51 -7.08
N GLN A 121 -2.97 14.37 -7.34
CA GLN A 121 -4.43 14.22 -7.36
C GLN A 121 -4.94 13.86 -5.95
N PHE A 122 -4.77 14.80 -5.01
CA PHE A 122 -4.95 14.53 -3.58
C PHE A 122 -6.38 14.14 -3.19
N GLU A 123 -7.41 14.67 -3.86
CA GLU A 123 -8.82 14.27 -3.63
C GLU A 123 -9.06 12.80 -4.02
N LYS A 124 -8.50 12.35 -5.16
CA LYS A 124 -8.57 10.95 -5.56
C LYS A 124 -7.78 10.06 -4.61
N ALA A 125 -6.57 10.50 -4.25
CA ALA A 125 -5.72 9.77 -3.30
C ALA A 125 -6.43 9.60 -1.96
N ARG A 126 -7.03 10.66 -1.41
CA ARG A 126 -7.85 10.63 -0.20
C ARG A 126 -8.96 9.58 -0.30
N SER A 127 -9.72 9.60 -1.40
CA SER A 127 -10.84 8.66 -1.59
C SER A 127 -10.34 7.21 -1.60
N PHE A 128 -9.25 6.92 -2.29
CA PHE A 128 -8.68 5.59 -2.33
C PHE A 128 -8.06 5.14 -0.99
N TYR A 129 -7.40 6.04 -0.25
CA TYR A 129 -6.92 5.69 1.10
C TYR A 129 -8.08 5.38 2.05
N LEU A 130 -9.19 6.12 1.98
CA LEU A 130 -10.39 5.83 2.77
C LEU A 130 -10.99 4.47 2.40
N CYS A 131 -11.05 4.11 1.11
CA CYS A 131 -11.48 2.76 0.69
C CYS A 131 -10.54 1.68 1.24
N ALA A 132 -9.22 1.86 1.14
CA ALA A 132 -8.26 0.90 1.67
C ALA A 132 -8.38 0.72 3.19
N ILE A 133 -8.52 1.82 3.93
CA ILE A 133 -8.72 1.82 5.39
C ILE A 133 -10.04 1.10 5.73
N GLY A 134 -11.13 1.40 5.01
CA GLY A 134 -12.41 0.72 5.19
C GLY A 134 -12.29 -0.79 5.04
N CYS A 135 -11.67 -1.26 3.94
CA CYS A 135 -11.42 -2.69 3.72
C CYS A 135 -10.61 -3.33 4.88
N LEU A 136 -9.55 -2.65 5.35
CA LEU A 136 -8.72 -3.15 6.45
C LEU A 136 -9.49 -3.21 7.77
N LEU A 137 -10.34 -2.22 8.07
CA LEU A 137 -11.13 -2.18 9.30
C LEU A 137 -12.26 -3.21 9.32
N GLU A 138 -12.77 -3.64 8.14
CA GLU A 138 -13.75 -4.71 8.02
C GLU A 138 -13.14 -6.12 8.21
N MET A 139 -11.80 -6.24 8.15
CA MET A 139 -11.12 -7.51 8.42
C MET A 139 -11.14 -7.84 9.92
N PRO A 140 -11.21 -9.13 10.29
CA PRO A 140 -10.97 -9.56 11.66
C PRO A 140 -9.64 -9.00 12.19
N GLU A 141 -9.61 -8.59 13.45
CA GLU A 141 -8.41 -7.93 14.03
C GLU A 141 -7.15 -8.79 13.91
N GLN A 142 -7.28 -10.11 14.06
CA GLN A 142 -6.18 -11.06 13.97
C GLN A 142 -5.60 -11.22 12.55
N GLU A 143 -6.37 -10.83 11.53
CA GLU A 143 -6.01 -10.93 10.12
C GLU A 143 -5.60 -9.58 9.54
N ARG A 144 -5.77 -8.51 10.31
CA ARG A 144 -5.51 -7.14 9.88
C ARG A 144 -4.03 -6.82 9.92
N ASP A 145 -3.50 -6.32 8.81
CA ASP A 145 -2.13 -5.79 8.80
C ASP A 145 -2.12 -4.37 9.38
N GLU A 146 -1.77 -4.28 10.67
CA GLU A 146 -1.69 -3.01 11.40
C GLU A 146 -0.62 -2.07 10.85
N VAL A 147 0.46 -2.60 10.26
CA VAL A 147 1.53 -1.81 9.65
C VAL A 147 1.00 -1.12 8.40
N ILE A 148 0.26 -1.84 7.57
CA ILE A 148 -0.40 -1.28 6.38
C ILE A 148 -1.45 -0.26 6.78
N LEU A 149 -2.25 -0.54 7.80
CA LEU A 149 -3.29 0.36 8.28
C LEU A 149 -2.70 1.67 8.82
N GLY A 150 -1.63 1.61 9.63
CA GLY A 150 -0.91 2.79 10.10
C GLY A 150 -0.31 3.61 8.96
N SER A 151 0.26 2.94 7.95
CA SER A 151 0.76 3.60 6.73
C SER A 151 -0.35 4.28 5.94
N ALA A 152 -1.52 3.64 5.82
CA ALA A 152 -2.65 4.22 5.09
C ALA A 152 -3.18 5.49 5.78
N TYR A 153 -3.29 5.50 7.12
CA TYR A 153 -3.64 6.69 7.88
C TYR A 153 -2.59 7.81 7.77
N THR A 154 -1.29 7.48 7.82
CA THR A 154 -0.21 8.45 7.64
C THR A 154 -0.28 9.11 6.25
N ASN A 155 -0.49 8.33 5.21
CA ASN A 155 -0.63 8.85 3.85
C ASN A 155 -1.94 9.63 3.65
N LEU A 156 -3.03 9.23 4.30
CA LEU A 156 -4.28 10.00 4.33
C LEU A 156 -4.07 11.36 5.01
N CYS A 157 -3.33 11.40 6.13
CA CYS A 157 -2.95 12.65 6.78
C CYS A 157 -2.17 13.57 5.83
N SER A 158 -1.19 13.03 5.09
CA SER A 158 -0.45 13.79 4.08
C SER A 158 -1.38 14.38 3.01
N CYS A 159 -2.29 13.57 2.42
CA CYS A 159 -3.26 14.05 1.44
C CYS A 159 -4.15 15.18 1.98
N LEU A 160 -4.67 14.99 3.20
CA LEU A 160 -5.54 15.98 3.85
C LEU A 160 -4.79 17.29 4.16
N THR A 161 -3.51 17.20 4.52
CA THR A 161 -2.64 18.36 4.71
C THR A 161 -2.49 19.15 3.41
N MET A 162 -2.25 18.44 2.29
CA MET A 162 -2.14 19.05 0.96
C MET A 162 -3.47 19.68 0.47
N LEU A 163 -4.61 19.17 0.95
CA LEU A 163 -5.94 19.70 0.70
C LEU A 163 -6.33 20.83 1.68
N HIS A 164 -5.44 21.24 2.58
CA HIS A 164 -5.69 22.22 3.64
C HIS A 164 -6.84 21.82 4.61
N GLN A 165 -7.14 20.51 4.70
CA GLN A 165 -8.15 19.94 5.59
C GLN A 165 -7.49 19.53 6.93
N TYR A 166 -6.93 20.52 7.62
CA TYR A 166 -6.09 20.29 8.81
C TYR A 166 -6.77 19.55 9.97
N PRO A 167 -8.05 19.83 10.33
CA PRO A 167 -8.72 19.08 11.40
C PRO A 167 -8.87 17.59 11.08
N GLU A 168 -9.15 17.26 9.81
CA GLU A 168 -9.24 15.88 9.32
C GLU A 168 -7.85 15.23 9.27
N ALA A 169 -6.83 15.98 8.84
CA ALA A 169 -5.45 15.52 8.80
C ALA A 169 -4.94 15.18 10.22
N GLU A 170 -5.24 16.01 11.21
CA GLU A 170 -4.86 15.74 12.60
C GLU A 170 -5.56 14.49 13.14
N ARG A 171 -6.85 14.27 12.84
CA ARG A 171 -7.56 13.03 13.19
C ARG A 171 -6.94 11.80 12.53
N ALA A 172 -6.57 11.88 11.25
CA ALA A 172 -5.89 10.80 10.56
C ALA A 172 -4.51 10.51 11.17
N TRP A 173 -3.76 11.55 11.54
CA TRP A 173 -2.50 11.41 12.27
C TRP A 173 -2.68 10.73 13.63
N GLN A 174 -3.67 11.15 14.43
CA GLN A 174 -3.97 10.53 15.72
C GLN A 174 -4.34 9.05 15.57
N ALA A 175 -5.13 8.70 14.54
CA ALA A 175 -5.43 7.30 14.24
C ALA A 175 -4.16 6.51 13.86
N ALA A 176 -3.27 7.09 13.06
CA ALA A 176 -2.01 6.46 12.69
C ALA A 176 -1.13 6.10 13.90
N GLN A 177 -1.16 6.92 14.96
CA GLN A 177 -0.38 6.69 16.20
C GLN A 177 -0.82 5.45 16.99
N SER A 178 -2.02 4.92 16.75
CA SER A 178 -2.51 3.68 17.37
C SER A 178 -1.87 2.42 16.78
N TYR A 179 -1.09 2.56 15.73
CA TYR A 179 -0.46 1.47 14.99
C TYR A 179 1.07 1.55 15.04
N PRO A 180 1.80 0.48 14.64
CA PRO A 180 3.26 0.50 14.62
C PRO A 180 3.81 1.69 13.83
N THR A 181 4.81 2.37 14.40
CA THR A 181 5.41 3.58 13.81
C THR A 181 6.01 3.28 12.44
N GLN A 182 5.61 4.06 11.44
CA GLN A 182 6.08 3.92 10.07
C GLN A 182 7.27 4.85 9.79
N PRO A 183 8.22 4.45 8.93
CA PRO A 183 9.17 5.38 8.37
C PRO A 183 8.42 6.57 7.72
N GLY A 184 8.84 7.80 8.02
CA GLY A 184 8.20 8.99 7.48
C GLY A 184 6.98 9.51 8.23
N ALA A 185 6.43 8.77 9.21
CA ALA A 185 5.29 9.24 10.00
C ALA A 185 5.59 10.57 10.71
N ASP A 186 6.75 10.69 11.37
CA ASP A 186 7.18 11.94 12.02
C ASP A 186 7.43 13.09 11.01
N ALA A 187 7.85 12.76 9.76
CA ALA A 187 7.98 13.76 8.69
C ALA A 187 6.60 14.31 8.28
N THR A 188 5.62 13.43 8.09
CA THR A 188 4.24 13.82 7.77
C THR A 188 3.64 14.69 8.88
N ALA A 189 3.83 14.33 10.15
CA ALA A 189 3.35 15.11 11.29
C ALA A 189 4.04 16.48 11.36
N ALA A 190 5.36 16.55 11.16
CA ALA A 190 6.09 17.81 11.14
C ALA A 190 5.54 18.76 10.05
N ILE A 191 5.26 18.24 8.84
CA ILE A 191 4.68 19.02 7.75
C ILE A 191 3.24 19.48 8.09
N LEU A 192 2.39 18.59 8.66
CA LEU A 192 1.05 18.95 9.11
C LEU A 192 1.09 20.10 10.12
N TYR A 193 1.89 19.98 11.17
CA TYR A 193 1.92 20.99 12.23
C TYR A 193 2.59 22.28 11.77
N ALA A 194 3.55 22.25 10.82
CA ALA A 194 4.06 23.43 10.16
C ALA A 194 2.95 24.14 9.36
N ALA A 195 2.15 23.41 8.59
CA ALA A 195 1.02 23.95 7.83
C ALA A 195 -0.08 24.55 8.73
N MET A 196 -0.23 24.04 9.95
CA MET A 196 -1.10 24.61 10.99
C MET A 196 -0.49 25.79 11.72
N GLY A 197 0.75 26.20 11.43
CA GLY A 197 1.48 27.25 12.15
C GLY A 197 1.94 26.86 13.57
N ASN A 198 1.91 25.57 13.92
CA ASN A 198 2.32 25.07 15.22
C ASN A 198 3.80 24.72 15.27
N ALA A 199 4.64 25.74 15.44
CA ALA A 199 6.10 25.58 15.47
C ALA A 199 6.60 24.64 16.57
N GLY A 200 5.91 24.58 17.73
CA GLY A 200 6.30 23.71 18.84
C GLY A 200 6.18 22.22 18.49
N LYS A 201 5.02 21.79 18.00
CA LYS A 201 4.81 20.41 17.55
C LYS A 201 5.68 20.09 16.32
N THR A 202 5.86 21.03 15.41
CA THR A 202 6.78 20.86 14.26
C THR A 202 8.17 20.48 14.74
N GLN A 203 8.73 21.25 15.69
CA GLN A 203 10.06 21.00 16.22
C GLN A 203 10.18 19.66 16.97
N GLU A 204 9.13 19.27 17.69
CA GLU A 204 9.05 17.98 18.38
C GLU A 204 9.17 16.83 17.38
N HIS A 205 8.36 16.82 16.30
CA HIS A 205 8.40 15.77 15.29
C HIS A 205 9.69 15.79 14.46
N LEU A 206 10.27 16.96 14.19
CA LEU A 206 11.59 17.05 13.56
C LEU A 206 12.68 16.42 14.43
N ARG A 207 12.62 16.59 15.76
CA ARG A 207 13.56 15.92 16.68
C ARG A 207 13.39 14.41 16.65
N LEU A 208 12.17 13.91 16.72
CA LEU A 208 11.89 12.46 16.62
C LEU A 208 12.35 11.89 15.29
N LEU A 209 12.13 12.62 14.20
CA LEU A 209 12.60 12.21 12.86
C LEU A 209 14.14 12.14 12.80
N ALA A 210 14.84 13.12 13.36
CA ALA A 210 16.30 13.12 13.39
C ALA A 210 16.88 11.94 14.18
N GLU A 211 16.20 11.54 15.27
CA GLU A 211 16.60 10.41 16.09
C GLU A 211 16.35 9.06 15.41
N LYS A 212 15.17 8.88 14.81
CA LYS A 212 14.74 7.58 14.24
C LYS A 212 15.13 7.39 12.77
N PHE A 213 15.06 8.45 11.97
CA PHE A 213 15.23 8.42 10.52
C PHE A 213 16.06 9.62 10.03
N PRO A 214 17.34 9.72 10.40
CA PRO A 214 18.18 10.90 10.14
C PRO A 214 18.31 11.26 8.64
N ALA A 215 18.18 10.29 7.74
CA ALA A 215 18.25 10.54 6.31
C ALA A 215 17.11 11.44 5.78
N TRP A 216 15.95 11.45 6.43
CA TRP A 216 14.76 12.23 6.03
C TRP A 216 14.74 13.63 6.66
N PHE A 217 15.52 13.83 7.73
CA PHE A 217 15.51 15.06 8.52
C PHE A 217 15.87 16.31 7.72
N PRO A 218 16.95 16.36 6.90
CA PRO A 218 17.35 17.60 6.22
C PRO A 218 16.26 18.14 5.31
N GLN A 219 15.69 17.28 4.47
CA GLN A 219 14.63 17.64 3.52
C GLN A 219 13.36 18.08 4.25
N THR A 220 12.91 17.30 5.26
CA THR A 220 11.71 17.64 6.04
C THR A 220 11.87 18.97 6.78
N ARG A 221 13.06 19.24 7.34
CA ARG A 221 13.36 20.50 8.01
C ARG A 221 13.28 21.69 7.04
N GLU A 222 13.80 21.55 5.83
CA GLU A 222 13.73 22.57 4.80
C GLU A 222 12.28 22.88 4.42
N ILE A 223 11.50 21.84 4.10
CA ILE A 223 10.07 21.94 3.75
C ILE A 223 9.29 22.65 4.87
N THR A 224 9.42 22.19 6.11
CA THR A 224 8.70 22.79 7.25
C THR A 224 9.13 24.23 7.52
N GLY A 225 10.40 24.56 7.32
CA GLY A 225 10.90 25.94 7.40
C GLY A 225 10.24 26.84 6.37
N GLN A 226 10.17 26.40 5.11
CA GLN A 226 9.50 27.14 4.04
C GLN A 226 8.01 27.38 4.33
N ILE A 227 7.31 26.36 4.84
CA ILE A 227 5.89 26.46 5.20
C ILE A 227 5.68 27.49 6.33
N LEU A 228 6.50 27.44 7.39
CA LEU A 228 6.41 28.36 8.52
C LEU A 228 6.72 29.81 8.16
N GLU A 229 7.54 30.03 7.11
CA GLU A 229 7.80 31.34 6.52
C GLU A 229 6.72 31.81 5.53
N GLY A 230 5.62 31.05 5.37
CA GLY A 230 4.53 31.37 4.45
C GLY A 230 4.85 31.08 2.99
N ARG A 231 5.90 30.33 2.72
CA ARG A 231 6.24 29.84 1.38
C ARG A 231 5.54 28.48 1.15
N HIS A 232 5.00 28.28 -0.04
CA HIS A 232 4.39 27.00 -0.43
C HIS A 232 5.42 26.18 -1.20
N PRO A 233 6.03 25.13 -0.61
CA PRO A 233 6.92 24.24 -1.34
C PRO A 233 6.18 23.55 -2.48
N ASP A 234 6.83 23.42 -3.63
CA ASP A 234 6.27 22.64 -4.75
C ASP A 234 6.51 21.15 -4.49
N PHE A 235 5.48 20.46 -4.05
CA PHE A 235 5.53 19.01 -3.77
C PHE A 235 5.40 18.13 -5.03
N ARG A 236 5.38 18.73 -6.25
CA ARG A 236 5.13 18.00 -7.51
C ARG A 236 6.38 17.43 -8.17
N ASN A 237 7.55 17.73 -7.64
CA ASN A 237 8.82 17.31 -8.22
C ASN A 237 9.68 16.56 -7.19
N GLU A 238 9.38 15.25 -7.05
CA GLU A 238 10.43 14.26 -6.73
C GLU A 238 9.95 12.83 -7.01
#